data_223ef9232a4a50b5c4d5e4e139046591
#
_entry.id   223ef9232a4a50b5c4d5e4e139046591
#
_cell.length_a   1.000
_cell.length_b   1.000
_cell.length_c   1.000
_cell.angle_alpha   90.00
_cell.angle_beta   90.00
_cell.angle_gamma   90.00
#
_symmetry.space_group_name_H-M   'P 1'
#
loop_
_entity.id
_entity.type
_entity.pdbx_description
1 polymer ?
#
loop_
_entity_poly.entity_id
_entity_poly.type
_entity_poly.pdbx_seq_one_letter_code
_entity_poly.pdbx_strand_id
1 'polypeptide(L)' 'MAFIPYVPPDALAPADRVADSDHIIQIHAVHPAVMRQHYELYKQLMHRAGPLSRREREVIGVRVSALNHCHY' A
#
# COMPACT_ATOMS: atom_id res chain seq x y z
N MET A 1 1.16 12.10 3.13
CA MET A 1 1.49 12.14 4.56
C MET A 1 0.33 11.61 5.37
N ALA A 2 0.58 10.75 6.32
CA ALA A 2 -0.47 10.25 7.20
C ALA A 2 -0.73 11.26 8.33
N PHE A 3 -1.99 11.44 8.72
CA PHE A 3 -2.38 12.33 9.81
C PHE A 3 -2.29 11.67 11.19
N ILE A 4 -2.08 10.36 11.23
CA ILE A 4 -1.90 9.61 12.47
C ILE A 4 -0.47 9.10 12.55
N PRO A 5 0.12 8.98 13.76
CA PRO A 5 1.44 8.41 13.92
C PRO A 5 1.42 6.91 13.57
N TYR A 6 2.54 6.42 13.05
CA TYR A 6 2.72 5.00 12.77
C TYR A 6 4.13 4.56 13.15
N VAL A 7 4.29 3.26 13.33
CA VAL A 7 5.58 2.69 13.71
C VAL A 7 6.53 2.76 12.50
N PRO A 8 7.69 3.42 12.62
CA PRO A 8 8.64 3.47 11.51
C PRO A 8 9.26 2.09 11.26
N PRO A 9 9.69 1.80 10.00
CA PRO A 9 10.22 0.48 9.64
C PRO A 9 11.42 0.04 10.49
N ASP A 10 12.28 0.95 10.89
CA ASP A 10 13.46 0.67 11.71
C ASP A 10 13.13 0.27 13.15
N ALA A 11 11.92 0.59 13.61
CA ALA A 11 11.41 0.15 14.92
C ALA A 11 10.79 -1.24 14.88
N LEU A 12 10.61 -1.84 13.70
CA LEU A 12 10.05 -3.18 13.52
C LEU A 12 11.16 -4.21 13.43
N ALA A 13 10.85 -5.46 13.88
CA ALA A 13 11.72 -6.59 13.61
C ALA A 13 11.85 -6.79 12.10
N PRO A 14 13.02 -7.22 11.58
CA PRO A 14 13.19 -7.40 10.13
C PRO A 14 12.14 -8.27 9.46
N ALA A 15 11.66 -9.32 10.15
CA ALA A 15 10.60 -10.19 9.64
C ALA A 15 9.23 -9.49 9.48
N ASP A 16 9.02 -8.38 10.19
CA ASP A 16 7.77 -7.64 10.20
C ASP A 16 7.78 -6.46 9.23
N ARG A 17 8.89 -6.20 8.57
CA ARG A 17 9.02 -5.11 7.59
C ARG A 17 8.53 -5.56 6.23
N VAL A 18 7.95 -4.61 5.48
CA VAL A 18 7.64 -4.77 4.07
C VAL A 18 8.49 -3.81 3.24
N ALA A 19 8.70 -4.14 1.96
CA ALA A 19 9.54 -3.33 1.08
C ALA A 19 8.91 -1.99 0.69
N ASP A 20 7.59 -1.89 0.75
CA ASP A 20 6.86 -0.70 0.35
C ASP A 20 6.88 0.34 1.47
N SER A 21 7.30 1.57 1.16
CA SER A 21 7.37 2.68 2.09
C SER A 21 6.17 3.61 2.04
N ASP A 22 5.17 3.31 1.21
CA ASP A 22 3.98 4.14 1.09
C ASP A 22 3.22 4.23 2.42
N HIS A 23 2.69 5.41 2.71
CA HIS A 23 2.02 5.66 3.99
C HIS A 23 0.81 4.77 4.21
N ILE A 24 0.05 4.46 3.16
CA ILE A 24 -1.11 3.58 3.26
C ILE A 24 -0.74 2.16 3.71
N ILE A 25 0.46 1.72 3.43
CA ILE A 25 0.98 0.44 3.90
C ILE A 25 1.55 0.60 5.30
N GLN A 26 2.39 1.60 5.53
CA GLN A 26 3.12 1.79 6.78
C GLN A 26 2.23 2.11 7.98
N ILE A 27 1.07 2.72 7.78
CA ILE A 27 0.14 2.99 8.89
C ILE A 27 -0.38 1.71 9.56
N HIS A 28 -0.26 0.56 8.90
CA HIS A 28 -0.63 -0.74 9.47
C HIS A 28 0.49 -1.35 10.33
N ALA A 29 1.62 -0.66 10.51
CA ALA A 29 2.79 -1.21 11.19
C ALA A 29 2.56 -1.56 12.66
N VAL A 30 1.55 -0.96 13.31
CA VAL A 30 1.14 -1.35 14.68
C VAL A 30 0.61 -2.81 14.72
N HIS A 31 0.16 -3.35 13.58
CA HIS A 31 -0.23 -4.73 13.39
C HIS A 31 0.55 -5.32 12.21
N PRO A 32 1.79 -5.79 12.42
CA PRO A 32 2.63 -6.24 11.31
C PRO A 32 1.99 -7.32 10.44
N ALA A 33 1.23 -8.23 11.01
CA ALA A 33 0.54 -9.26 10.24
C ALA A 33 -0.50 -8.65 9.28
N VAL A 34 -1.23 -7.65 9.73
CA VAL A 34 -2.20 -6.92 8.88
C VAL A 34 -1.46 -6.16 7.79
N MET A 35 -0.36 -5.50 8.11
CA MET A 35 0.45 -4.80 7.13
C MET A 35 0.94 -5.73 6.02
N ARG A 36 1.44 -6.92 6.38
CA ARG A 36 1.88 -7.91 5.38
C ARG A 36 0.74 -8.39 4.50
N GLN A 37 -0.42 -8.67 5.08
CA GLN A 37 -1.59 -9.10 4.32
C GLN A 37 -2.12 -7.99 3.41
N HIS A 38 -2.13 -6.75 3.88
CA HIS A 38 -2.51 -5.60 3.07
C HIS A 38 -1.55 -5.42 1.89
N TYR A 39 -0.26 -5.54 2.13
CA TYR A 39 0.76 -5.44 1.09
C TYR A 39 0.61 -6.56 0.05
N GLU A 40 0.33 -7.79 0.47
CA GLU A 40 0.05 -8.90 -0.47
C GLU A 40 -1.18 -8.62 -1.33
N LEU A 41 -2.25 -8.10 -0.72
CA LEU A 41 -3.44 -7.69 -1.46
C LEU A 41 -3.13 -6.61 -2.49
N TYR A 42 -2.37 -5.60 -2.10
CA TYR A 42 -1.94 -4.53 -2.99
C TYR A 42 -1.17 -5.09 -4.20
N LYS A 43 -0.20 -5.97 -3.96
CA LYS A 43 0.57 -6.59 -5.05
C LYS A 43 -0.34 -7.40 -5.98
N GLN A 44 -1.30 -8.12 -5.43
CA GLN A 44 -2.25 -8.89 -6.23
C GLN A 44 -3.11 -8.00 -7.11
N LEU A 45 -3.60 -6.89 -6.56
CA LEU A 45 -4.48 -5.98 -7.28
C LEU A 45 -3.73 -5.16 -8.35
N MET A 46 -2.51 -4.74 -8.07
CA MET A 46 -1.82 -3.76 -8.91
C MET A 46 -0.72 -4.36 -9.79
N HIS A 47 -0.07 -5.42 -9.38
CA HIS A 47 1.14 -5.89 -10.04
C HIS A 47 1.07 -7.31 -10.58
N ARG A 48 0.32 -8.22 -9.96
CA ARG A 48 0.26 -9.61 -10.40
C ARG A 48 -0.67 -9.78 -11.59
N ALA A 49 -0.47 -10.85 -12.34
CA ALA A 49 -1.31 -11.18 -13.48
C ALA A 49 -2.77 -11.33 -13.06
N GLY A 50 -3.68 -10.85 -13.90
CA GLY A 50 -5.12 -10.89 -13.65
C GLY A 50 -5.89 -10.43 -14.88
N PRO A 51 -7.22 -10.33 -14.78
CA PRO A 51 -8.07 -9.98 -15.93
C PRO A 51 -7.88 -8.54 -16.42
N LEU A 52 -7.37 -7.63 -15.58
CA LEU A 52 -7.08 -6.25 -15.97
C LEU A 52 -5.61 -6.10 -16.32
N SER A 53 -5.32 -5.36 -17.39
CA SER A 53 -3.95 -4.99 -17.74
C SER A 53 -3.37 -4.02 -16.73
N ARG A 54 -2.05 -3.86 -16.71
CA ARG A 54 -1.39 -2.86 -15.88
C ARG A 54 -1.92 -1.46 -16.18
N ARG A 55 -2.08 -1.14 -17.47
CA ARG A 55 -2.60 0.17 -17.88
C ARG A 55 -4.00 0.42 -17.31
N GLU A 56 -4.87 -0.56 -17.40
CA GLU A 56 -6.23 -0.45 -16.86
C GLU A 56 -6.22 -0.20 -15.35
N ARG A 57 -5.37 -0.91 -14.62
CA ARG A 57 -5.22 -0.74 -13.16
C ARG A 57 -4.71 0.67 -12.82
N GLU A 58 -3.71 1.16 -13.55
CA GLU A 58 -3.16 2.50 -13.35
C GLU A 58 -4.19 3.59 -13.66
N VAL A 59 -4.98 3.43 -14.73
CA VAL A 59 -6.03 4.38 -15.08
C VAL A 59 -7.10 4.44 -13.98
N ILE A 60 -7.50 3.29 -13.45
CA ILE A 60 -8.44 3.24 -12.32
C ILE A 60 -7.85 3.97 -11.12
N GLY A 61 -6.59 3.70 -10.78
CA GLY A 61 -5.91 4.35 -9.66
C GLY A 61 -5.85 5.87 -9.81
N VAL A 62 -5.48 6.36 -10.97
CA VAL A 62 -5.44 7.81 -11.27
C VAL A 62 -6.84 8.42 -11.13
N ARG A 63 -7.86 7.77 -11.65
CA ARG A 63 -9.23 8.27 -11.59
C ARG A 63 -9.75 8.33 -10.16
N VAL A 64 -9.52 7.28 -9.39
CA VAL A 64 -9.93 7.24 -7.97
C VAL A 64 -9.20 8.32 -7.18
N SER A 65 -7.90 8.47 -7.38
CA SER A 65 -7.12 9.54 -6.74
C SER A 65 -7.66 10.92 -7.09
N ALA A 66 -7.96 11.17 -8.34
CA ALA A 66 -8.50 12.46 -8.78
C ALA A 66 -9.85 12.75 -8.12
N LEU A 67 -10.73 11.76 -8.03
CA LEU A 67 -12.03 11.92 -7.38
C LEU A 67 -11.91 12.19 -5.88
N ASN A 68 -10.85 11.70 -5.25
CA ASN A 68 -10.58 11.88 -3.82
C ASN A 68 -9.66 13.08 -3.55
N HIS A 69 -9.36 13.89 -4.56
CA HIS A 69 -8.43 15.02 -4.44
C HIS A 69 -7.07 14.60 -3.89
N CYS A 70 -6.59 13.42 -4.28
CA CYS A 70 -5.34 12.83 -3.82
C CYS A 70 -4.29 12.96 -4.93
N HIS A 71 -3.05 13.27 -4.56
CA HIS A 71 -1.95 13.27 -5.52
C HIS A 71 -1.49 11.83 -5.77
N TYR A 72 -1.60 11.42 -7.01
CA TYR A 72 -1.18 10.06 -7.41
C TYR A 72 0.25 10.07 -7.93
#